data_e3b20d3cb7f9a5225bbaf411092fa3f0
#
_entry.id   e3b20d3cb7f9a5225bbaf411092fa3f0
#
_cell.length_a   1.000
_cell.length_b   1.000
_cell.length_c   1.000
_cell.angle_alpha   90.00
_cell.angle_beta   90.00
_cell.angle_gamma   90.00
#
_symmetry.space_group_name_H-M   'P 1'
#
loop_
_entity.id
_entity.type
_entity.pdbx_description
1 polymer ?
#
loop_
_entity_poly.entity_id
_entity_poly.type
_entity_poly.pdbx_seq_one_letter_code
_entity_poly.pdbx_strand_id
1 'polypeptide(L)'
;MNIVPLLESLANEILAAEELFLKNPKDFHSLEISVKSSTESFAASFLGEVLSTLNSCIFESGWRKERYTSHRLDKRTLISSVGDITFDSTYYRSIAGNQEFTHLVEDVIGIDRNERFTEDAEVSILQEAMKSSYEEATKVLPSRQKITKTTVMNKVHRIAEEMPDVINEEPKKVPYLFVEADEDHVAEQHGRASRKEDNKGFISKLIYVYEYKQDSAIAKGRKELVNTHYFSGLYPGSDGNRRLWGKVQRFIELNYDLDAVKRFFISGDGANWIKSGTDYLNNSEFCADKYHLMQYLNAAAGQMLDEKDSVKEELWHLLYSKSKRAKTKFDSYTSQMMKSAKKPEVIEKLRTYVLCNWDAVRRTLTNKLVSGCSAESHVSHVLSDRLSSRPMGWSPTGADRISKLRCFERNNGREKIIELVKYSRKQKRLAATGTEDVAPRICKVGEVVAEHYNQARSYIDRFQAHLVEGTAKKTAAIRSLIWGL
;
A
#
# COMPACT_ATOMS: atom_id res chain seq x y z
N MET A 1 25.17 -6.48 -28.35
CA MET A 1 25.12 -5.22 -27.55
C MET A 1 26.52 -4.65 -27.45
N ASN A 2 26.69 -3.38 -27.76
CA ASN A 2 27.97 -2.69 -27.50
C ASN A 2 27.76 -1.69 -26.35
N ILE A 3 28.17 -2.05 -25.12
CA ILE A 3 28.03 -1.23 -23.92
C ILE A 3 29.00 -0.04 -23.89
N VAL A 4 30.09 -0.07 -24.70
CA VAL A 4 31.15 0.94 -24.67
C VAL A 4 30.62 2.36 -24.93
N PRO A 5 29.80 2.61 -26.00
CA PRO A 5 29.26 3.94 -26.22
C PRO A 5 28.41 4.49 -25.10
N LEU A 6 27.68 3.62 -24.36
CA LEU A 6 26.88 4.04 -23.21
C LEU A 6 27.77 4.45 -22.04
N LEU A 7 28.86 3.71 -21.79
CA LEU A 7 29.83 4.05 -20.76
C LEU A 7 30.61 5.34 -21.11
N GLU A 8 30.94 5.54 -22.39
CA GLU A 8 31.56 6.78 -22.86
C GLU A 8 30.65 8.00 -22.69
N SER A 9 29.37 7.86 -23.04
CA SER A 9 28.38 8.93 -22.82
C SER A 9 28.26 9.28 -21.35
N LEU A 10 28.07 8.28 -20.45
CA LEU A 10 28.00 8.48 -19.01
C LEU A 10 29.24 9.16 -18.46
N ALA A 11 30.43 8.67 -18.86
CA ALA A 11 31.69 9.25 -18.40
C ALA A 11 31.83 10.72 -18.82
N ASN A 12 31.50 11.04 -20.07
CA ASN A 12 31.55 12.42 -20.57
C ASN A 12 30.58 13.35 -19.85
N GLU A 13 29.36 12.90 -19.59
CA GLU A 13 28.36 13.67 -18.85
C GLU A 13 28.79 13.94 -17.40
N ILE A 14 29.33 12.93 -16.70
CA ILE A 14 29.83 13.09 -15.32
C ILE A 14 31.04 14.02 -15.28
N LEU A 15 31.98 13.89 -16.23
CA LEU A 15 33.14 14.77 -16.32
C LEU A 15 32.74 16.22 -16.61
N ALA A 16 31.76 16.43 -17.48
CA ALA A 16 31.23 17.78 -17.75
C ALA A 16 30.58 18.39 -16.51
N ALA A 17 29.81 17.60 -15.75
CA ALA A 17 29.21 18.04 -14.50
C ALA A 17 30.29 18.40 -13.43
N GLU A 18 31.34 17.60 -13.32
CA GLU A 18 32.49 17.88 -12.45
C GLU A 18 33.20 19.17 -12.85
N GLU A 19 33.45 19.40 -14.15
CA GLU A 19 34.07 20.62 -14.64
C GLU A 19 33.25 21.88 -14.30
N LEU A 20 31.92 21.81 -14.45
CA LEU A 20 31.03 22.90 -14.07
C LEU A 20 31.06 23.17 -12.58
N PHE A 21 31.04 22.13 -11.75
CA PHE A 21 31.16 22.25 -10.29
C PHE A 21 32.48 22.87 -9.86
N LEU A 22 33.61 22.46 -10.46
CA LEU A 22 34.91 23.01 -10.13
C LEU A 22 35.03 24.51 -10.48
N LYS A 23 34.26 25.01 -11.45
CA LYS A 23 34.14 26.44 -11.75
C LYS A 23 33.33 27.21 -10.70
N ASN A 24 32.35 26.55 -10.06
CA ASN A 24 31.52 27.11 -9.00
C ASN A 24 31.26 26.07 -7.89
N PRO A 25 32.20 25.82 -6.97
CA PRO A 25 32.05 24.79 -5.93
C PRO A 25 30.94 25.02 -4.91
N LYS A 26 30.34 26.21 -4.91
CA LYS A 26 29.16 26.49 -4.05
C LYS A 26 27.88 25.86 -4.57
N ASP A 27 27.85 25.45 -5.84
CA ASP A 27 26.70 24.86 -6.50
C ASP A 27 26.78 23.31 -6.53
N PHE A 28 26.89 22.71 -5.34
CA PHE A 28 26.90 21.26 -5.19
C PHE A 28 25.58 20.62 -5.61
N HIS A 29 24.47 21.36 -5.46
CA HIS A 29 23.13 20.89 -5.87
C HIS A 29 23.08 20.55 -7.37
N SER A 30 23.58 21.43 -8.22
CA SER A 30 23.62 21.17 -9.68
C SER A 30 24.48 19.97 -10.04
N LEU A 31 25.60 19.73 -9.32
CA LEU A 31 26.39 18.51 -9.52
C LEU A 31 25.59 17.26 -9.18
N GLU A 32 24.93 17.25 -8.00
CA GLU A 32 24.11 16.10 -7.54
C GLU A 32 23.00 15.76 -8.56
N ILE A 33 22.26 16.78 -9.01
CA ILE A 33 21.18 16.60 -10.00
C ILE A 33 21.72 16.07 -11.33
N SER A 34 22.85 16.62 -11.82
CA SER A 34 23.45 16.21 -13.08
C SER A 34 23.91 14.75 -13.01
N VAL A 35 24.63 14.36 -11.96
CA VAL A 35 25.10 12.97 -11.77
C VAL A 35 23.92 12.01 -11.68
N LYS A 36 22.88 12.37 -10.93
CA LYS A 36 21.64 11.56 -10.83
C LYS A 36 21.00 11.38 -12.21
N SER A 37 20.77 12.46 -12.94
CA SER A 37 20.14 12.43 -14.28
C SER A 37 20.93 11.60 -15.29
N SER A 38 22.26 11.76 -15.32
CA SER A 38 23.14 10.99 -16.21
C SER A 38 23.12 9.50 -15.86
N THR A 39 23.10 9.16 -14.58
CA THR A 39 23.02 7.76 -14.12
C THR A 39 21.66 7.13 -14.48
N GLU A 40 20.56 7.84 -14.29
CA GLU A 40 19.22 7.39 -14.69
C GLU A 40 19.13 7.21 -16.20
N SER A 41 19.67 8.14 -17.00
CA SER A 41 19.70 8.05 -18.47
C SER A 41 20.52 6.85 -18.94
N PHE A 42 21.68 6.62 -18.34
CA PHE A 42 22.50 5.44 -18.62
C PHE A 42 21.74 4.14 -18.29
N ALA A 43 21.10 4.06 -17.12
CA ALA A 43 20.34 2.89 -16.70
C ALA A 43 19.20 2.57 -17.68
N ALA A 44 18.43 3.58 -18.10
CA ALA A 44 17.34 3.42 -19.07
C ALA A 44 17.87 2.94 -20.43
N SER A 45 18.97 3.52 -20.93
CA SER A 45 19.60 3.14 -22.18
C SER A 45 20.17 1.73 -22.13
N PHE A 46 20.83 1.37 -21.02
CA PHE A 46 21.36 0.02 -20.81
C PHE A 46 20.26 -1.04 -20.83
N LEU A 47 19.15 -0.80 -20.13
CA LEU A 47 18.00 -1.71 -20.14
C LEU A 47 17.39 -1.83 -21.55
N GLY A 48 17.34 -0.75 -22.33
CA GLY A 48 16.88 -0.76 -23.72
C GLY A 48 17.76 -1.65 -24.61
N GLU A 49 19.08 -1.53 -24.47
CA GLU A 49 20.04 -2.37 -25.20
C GLU A 49 19.94 -3.85 -24.79
N VAL A 50 19.74 -4.16 -23.51
CA VAL A 50 19.52 -5.55 -23.05
C VAL A 50 18.27 -6.14 -23.70
N LEU A 51 17.17 -5.39 -23.77
CA LEU A 51 15.92 -5.85 -24.39
C LEU A 51 16.06 -5.98 -25.91
N SER A 52 16.77 -5.08 -26.59
CA SER A 52 17.08 -5.17 -28.01
C SER A 52 17.96 -6.39 -28.32
N THR A 53 18.92 -6.69 -27.45
CA THR A 53 19.75 -7.90 -27.54
C THR A 53 18.92 -9.16 -27.38
N LEU A 54 18.01 -9.18 -26.39
CA LEU A 54 17.07 -10.28 -26.19
C LEU A 54 16.19 -10.49 -27.43
N ASN A 55 15.66 -9.41 -28.03
CA ASN A 55 14.91 -9.48 -29.29
C ASN A 55 15.74 -10.12 -30.41
N SER A 56 17.02 -9.77 -30.55
CA SER A 56 17.92 -10.35 -31.52
C SER A 56 18.17 -11.84 -31.27
N CYS A 57 18.39 -12.24 -30.01
CA CYS A 57 18.52 -13.64 -29.62
C CYS A 57 17.26 -14.45 -29.94
N ILE A 58 16.08 -13.91 -29.71
CA ILE A 58 14.80 -14.53 -30.06
C ILE A 58 14.71 -14.64 -31.60
N PHE A 59 15.05 -13.58 -32.34
CA PHE A 59 15.01 -13.55 -33.79
C PHE A 59 15.85 -14.66 -34.43
N GLU A 60 17.01 -14.95 -33.89
CA GLU A 60 17.94 -15.98 -34.41
C GLU A 60 17.58 -17.40 -33.91
N SER A 61 16.78 -17.54 -32.87
CA SER A 61 16.49 -18.84 -32.27
C SER A 61 15.77 -19.82 -33.21
N GLY A 62 16.16 -21.09 -33.18
CA GLY A 62 15.50 -22.18 -33.91
C GLY A 62 14.03 -22.34 -33.47
N TRP A 63 13.78 -22.23 -32.17
CA TRP A 63 12.42 -22.31 -31.58
C TRP A 63 11.45 -21.31 -32.26
N ARG A 64 11.91 -20.05 -32.46
CA ARG A 64 11.09 -19.03 -33.12
C ARG A 64 10.88 -19.37 -34.61
N LYS A 65 11.96 -19.78 -35.32
CA LYS A 65 11.89 -20.07 -36.76
C LYS A 65 10.89 -21.17 -37.11
N GLU A 66 10.70 -22.13 -36.22
CA GLU A 66 9.71 -23.22 -36.36
C GLU A 66 8.26 -22.79 -36.14
N ARG A 67 8.04 -21.70 -35.42
CA ARG A 67 6.68 -21.32 -34.91
C ARG A 67 6.19 -19.98 -35.45
N TYR A 68 7.11 -19.08 -35.81
CA TYR A 68 6.77 -17.72 -36.17
C TYR A 68 7.61 -17.22 -37.37
N THR A 69 6.97 -16.43 -38.23
CA THR A 69 7.63 -15.63 -39.26
C THR A 69 7.73 -14.19 -38.81
N SER A 70 8.88 -13.53 -39.06
CA SER A 70 9.04 -12.10 -38.80
C SER A 70 8.22 -11.28 -39.78
N HIS A 71 7.48 -10.28 -39.28
CA HIS A 71 6.69 -9.38 -40.14
C HIS A 71 7.31 -7.99 -40.26
N ARG A 72 7.66 -7.36 -39.12
CA ARG A 72 8.33 -6.05 -39.09
C ARG A 72 9.09 -5.86 -37.77
N LEU A 73 9.98 -4.88 -37.76
CA LEU A 73 10.68 -4.41 -36.58
C LEU A 73 10.04 -3.11 -36.10
N ASP A 74 9.57 -3.07 -34.85
CA ASP A 74 8.99 -1.90 -34.20
C ASP A 74 9.93 -1.38 -33.14
N LYS A 75 9.88 -0.06 -32.85
CA LYS A 75 10.47 0.52 -31.64
C LYS A 75 9.41 0.63 -30.56
N ARG A 76 9.72 0.09 -29.39
CA ARG A 76 8.86 0.12 -28.21
C ARG A 76 9.50 0.95 -27.12
N THR A 77 8.67 1.72 -26.39
CA THR A 77 9.14 2.46 -25.23
C THR A 77 8.31 2.07 -24.00
N LEU A 78 9.00 1.71 -22.91
CA LEU A 78 8.42 1.45 -21.60
C LEU A 78 8.85 2.55 -20.63
N ILE A 79 7.91 2.99 -19.81
CA ILE A 79 8.15 3.91 -18.70
C ILE A 79 8.65 3.09 -17.51
N SER A 80 9.83 3.41 -17.00
CA SER A 80 10.44 2.74 -15.85
C SER A 80 10.74 3.71 -14.71
N SER A 81 11.15 3.19 -13.57
CA SER A 81 11.59 3.97 -12.41
C SER A 81 12.89 4.75 -12.67
N VAL A 82 13.65 4.38 -13.69
CA VAL A 82 14.92 5.04 -14.08
C VAL A 82 14.80 5.85 -15.37
N GLY A 83 13.60 5.97 -15.96
CA GLY A 83 13.36 6.73 -17.18
C GLY A 83 12.68 5.90 -18.28
N ASP A 84 12.69 6.43 -19.49
CA ASP A 84 12.05 5.82 -20.64
C ASP A 84 13.01 4.80 -21.29
N ILE A 85 12.64 3.51 -21.23
CA ILE A 85 13.40 2.41 -21.84
C ILE A 85 12.89 2.20 -23.27
N THR A 86 13.73 2.49 -24.26
CA THR A 86 13.39 2.27 -25.68
C THR A 86 14.19 1.11 -26.24
N PHE A 87 13.52 0.16 -26.91
CA PHE A 87 14.14 -1.04 -27.45
C PHE A 87 13.48 -1.49 -28.76
N ASP A 88 14.18 -2.32 -29.50
CA ASP A 88 13.68 -2.95 -30.69
C ASP A 88 12.83 -4.17 -30.37
N SER A 89 11.64 -4.28 -30.96
CA SER A 89 10.69 -5.34 -30.74
C SER A 89 10.16 -5.85 -32.08
N THR A 90 10.53 -7.07 -32.44
CA THR A 90 10.08 -7.67 -33.69
C THR A 90 8.63 -8.17 -33.55
N TYR A 91 7.80 -7.79 -34.53
CA TYR A 91 6.44 -8.26 -34.66
C TYR A 91 6.40 -9.53 -35.48
N TYR A 92 5.85 -10.60 -34.90
CA TYR A 92 5.84 -11.92 -35.51
C TYR A 92 4.42 -12.36 -35.86
N ARG A 93 4.30 -13.21 -36.87
CA ARG A 93 3.07 -13.92 -37.25
C ARG A 93 3.25 -15.40 -36.97
N SER A 94 2.27 -16.03 -36.30
CA SER A 94 2.24 -17.46 -36.05
C SER A 94 2.10 -18.26 -37.33
N ILE A 95 2.86 -19.36 -37.47
CA ILE A 95 2.78 -20.33 -38.56
C ILE A 95 1.61 -21.29 -38.37
N ALA A 96 1.11 -21.46 -37.16
CA ALA A 96 0.09 -22.45 -36.77
C ALA A 96 -1.34 -22.08 -37.20
N GLY A 97 -1.56 -21.47 -38.33
CA GLY A 97 -2.88 -21.34 -38.99
C GLY A 97 -3.88 -20.35 -38.37
N ASN A 98 -3.73 -19.92 -37.12
CA ASN A 98 -4.62 -19.00 -36.44
C ASN A 98 -4.34 -17.51 -36.73
N GLN A 99 -3.36 -17.20 -37.57
CA GLN A 99 -2.92 -15.86 -37.98
C GLN A 99 -2.70 -14.88 -36.80
N GLU A 100 -2.35 -15.37 -35.63
CA GLU A 100 -2.06 -14.54 -34.49
C GLU A 100 -0.73 -13.81 -34.67
N PHE A 101 -0.73 -12.56 -34.22
CA PHE A 101 0.47 -11.71 -34.23
C PHE A 101 0.88 -11.36 -32.81
N THR A 102 2.19 -11.41 -32.54
CA THR A 102 2.72 -11.09 -31.21
C THR A 102 4.10 -10.47 -31.28
N HIS A 103 4.51 -9.82 -30.19
CA HIS A 103 5.88 -9.37 -29.91
C HIS A 103 6.51 -10.32 -28.89
N LEU A 104 7.28 -11.31 -29.35
CA LEU A 104 7.81 -12.36 -28.48
C LEU A 104 8.72 -11.84 -27.34
N VAL A 105 9.41 -10.72 -27.54
CA VAL A 105 10.22 -10.12 -26.48
C VAL A 105 9.33 -9.67 -25.31
N GLU A 106 8.15 -9.12 -25.58
CA GLU A 106 7.19 -8.69 -24.57
C GLU A 106 6.60 -9.88 -23.81
N ASP A 107 6.29 -10.97 -24.54
CA ASP A 107 5.79 -12.21 -23.93
C ASP A 107 6.85 -12.82 -22.99
N VAL A 108 8.12 -12.84 -23.41
CA VAL A 108 9.24 -13.38 -22.61
C VAL A 108 9.48 -12.59 -21.33
N ILE A 109 9.46 -11.25 -21.40
CA ILE A 109 9.65 -10.41 -20.20
C ILE A 109 8.36 -10.23 -19.39
N GLY A 110 7.27 -10.82 -19.86
CA GLY A 110 6.00 -10.81 -19.17
C GLY A 110 5.32 -9.44 -19.13
N ILE A 111 5.44 -8.63 -20.17
CA ILE A 111 4.74 -7.35 -20.32
C ILE A 111 3.54 -7.53 -21.25
N ASP A 112 2.36 -7.15 -20.80
CA ASP A 112 1.14 -7.20 -21.60
C ASP A 112 1.24 -6.28 -22.82
N ARG A 113 0.60 -6.67 -23.92
CA ARG A 113 0.68 -6.01 -25.24
C ARG A 113 0.46 -4.49 -25.21
N ASN A 114 -0.42 -4.00 -24.33
CA ASN A 114 -0.74 -2.58 -24.19
C ASN A 114 -0.17 -1.96 -22.90
N GLU A 115 0.70 -2.70 -22.19
CA GLU A 115 1.29 -2.18 -20.96
C GLU A 115 2.47 -1.26 -21.32
N ARG A 116 2.48 -0.06 -20.73
CA ARG A 116 3.51 0.96 -20.97
C ARG A 116 4.46 1.11 -19.80
N PHE A 117 4.19 0.48 -18.69
CA PHE A 117 4.94 0.65 -17.45
C PHE A 117 5.63 -0.65 -17.06
N THR A 118 6.87 -0.54 -16.60
CA THR A 118 7.51 -1.63 -15.89
C THR A 118 6.81 -1.89 -14.56
N GLU A 119 7.05 -3.03 -13.92
CA GLU A 119 6.47 -3.33 -12.62
C GLU A 119 6.93 -2.34 -11.55
N ASP A 120 8.20 -1.97 -11.54
CA ASP A 120 8.77 -1.04 -10.57
C ASP A 120 8.25 0.40 -10.75
N ALA A 121 8.04 0.85 -11.99
CA ALA A 121 7.35 2.11 -12.27
C ALA A 121 5.91 2.10 -11.75
N GLU A 122 5.20 0.98 -11.90
CA GLU A 122 3.85 0.82 -11.35
C GLU A 122 3.85 0.86 -9.82
N VAL A 123 4.82 0.21 -9.17
CA VAL A 123 5.04 0.28 -7.72
C VAL A 123 5.23 1.73 -7.27
N SER A 124 6.10 2.49 -7.93
CA SER A 124 6.35 3.90 -7.59
C SER A 124 5.08 4.76 -7.68
N ILE A 125 4.30 4.57 -8.76
CA ILE A 125 3.00 5.26 -8.92
C ILE A 125 2.02 4.89 -7.80
N LEU A 126 1.88 3.61 -7.47
CA LEU A 126 0.96 3.14 -6.44
C LEU A 126 1.36 3.63 -5.05
N GLN A 127 2.66 3.59 -4.73
CA GLN A 127 3.19 4.09 -3.47
C GLN A 127 2.93 5.59 -3.29
N GLU A 128 3.05 6.38 -4.35
CA GLU A 128 2.72 7.80 -4.29
C GLU A 128 1.20 8.02 -4.23
N ALA A 129 0.41 7.27 -5.00
CA ALA A 129 -1.06 7.37 -4.97
C ALA A 129 -1.67 7.02 -3.61
N MET A 130 -1.00 6.19 -2.79
CA MET A 130 -1.40 5.91 -1.41
C MET A 130 -1.17 7.07 -0.44
N LYS A 131 -0.32 8.04 -0.79
CA LYS A 131 0.08 9.17 0.09
C LYS A 131 -0.49 10.50 -0.38
N SER A 132 -0.53 10.69 -1.71
CA SER A 132 -0.87 11.97 -2.31
C SER A 132 -1.97 11.83 -3.37
N SER A 133 -2.27 12.94 -4.05
CA SER A 133 -3.24 12.97 -5.14
C SER A 133 -2.75 12.17 -6.37
N TYR A 134 -3.69 11.73 -7.21
CA TYR A 134 -3.32 11.11 -8.50
C TYR A 134 -2.53 12.08 -9.40
N GLU A 135 -2.69 13.38 -9.23
CA GLU A 135 -1.89 14.40 -9.92
C GLU A 135 -0.43 14.34 -9.50
N GLU A 136 -0.15 14.31 -8.19
CA GLU A 136 1.23 14.20 -7.70
C GLU A 136 1.86 12.87 -8.13
N ALA A 137 1.11 11.78 -8.09
CA ALA A 137 1.60 10.48 -8.55
C ALA A 137 1.98 10.44 -10.04
N THR A 138 1.48 11.36 -10.88
CA THR A 138 1.94 11.46 -12.28
C THR A 138 3.38 11.97 -12.42
N LYS A 139 3.93 12.61 -11.38
CA LYS A 139 5.24 13.28 -11.39
C LYS A 139 6.36 12.43 -10.77
N VAL A 140 6.04 11.27 -10.21
CA VAL A 140 6.99 10.46 -9.42
C VAL A 140 8.07 9.79 -10.28
N LEU A 141 7.82 9.60 -11.58
CA LEU A 141 8.75 8.91 -12.48
C LEU A 141 9.56 9.91 -13.33
N PRO A 142 10.84 9.65 -13.58
CA PRO A 142 11.70 10.46 -14.42
C PRO A 142 11.46 10.18 -15.92
N SER A 143 10.19 10.27 -16.36
CA SER A 143 9.77 10.00 -17.74
C SER A 143 9.47 11.30 -18.47
N ARG A 144 9.89 11.38 -19.74
CA ARG A 144 9.50 12.46 -20.66
C ARG A 144 8.11 12.26 -21.25
N GLN A 145 7.55 11.06 -21.08
CA GLN A 145 6.21 10.73 -21.56
C GLN A 145 5.14 11.27 -20.62
N LYS A 146 4.05 11.78 -21.19
CA LYS A 146 2.93 12.27 -20.40
C LYS A 146 2.20 11.15 -19.67
N ILE A 147 2.25 11.19 -18.35
CA ILE A 147 1.44 10.36 -17.46
C ILE A 147 0.22 11.18 -17.03
N THR A 148 -0.98 10.62 -17.13
CA THR A 148 -2.22 11.33 -16.78
C THR A 148 -2.81 10.80 -15.47
N LYS A 149 -3.64 11.61 -14.78
CA LYS A 149 -4.41 11.17 -13.60
C LYS A 149 -5.23 9.92 -13.90
N THR A 150 -5.80 9.83 -15.10
CA THR A 150 -6.56 8.65 -15.55
C THR A 150 -5.68 7.41 -15.63
N THR A 151 -4.41 7.57 -16.05
CA THR A 151 -3.44 6.46 -16.03
C THR A 151 -3.19 5.97 -14.62
N VAL A 152 -2.94 6.88 -13.67
CA VAL A 152 -2.76 6.55 -12.24
C VAL A 152 -4.01 5.86 -11.69
N MET A 153 -5.19 6.44 -11.94
CA MET A 153 -6.47 5.86 -11.54
C MET A 153 -6.62 4.42 -12.07
N ASN A 154 -6.34 4.19 -13.36
CA ASN A 154 -6.43 2.87 -13.95
C ASN A 154 -5.44 1.87 -13.33
N LYS A 155 -4.24 2.32 -12.95
CA LYS A 155 -3.28 1.47 -12.22
C LYS A 155 -3.83 1.06 -10.85
N VAL A 156 -4.35 2.01 -10.08
CA VAL A 156 -5.00 1.72 -8.79
C VAL A 156 -6.19 0.76 -8.97
N HIS A 157 -7.07 1.02 -9.95
CA HIS A 157 -8.25 0.18 -10.20
C HIS A 157 -7.92 -1.25 -10.68
N ARG A 158 -6.73 -1.47 -11.25
CA ARG A 158 -6.28 -2.80 -11.71
C ARG A 158 -5.72 -3.69 -10.61
N ILE A 159 -5.47 -3.15 -9.43
CA ILE A 159 -5.07 -3.97 -8.28
C ILE A 159 -6.15 -5.02 -8.02
N ALA A 160 -5.72 -6.24 -7.74
CA ALA A 160 -6.61 -7.37 -7.51
C ALA A 160 -7.65 -7.03 -6.43
N GLU A 161 -8.89 -7.43 -6.66
CA GLU A 161 -9.97 -7.24 -5.67
C GLU A 161 -9.72 -8.08 -4.43
N GLU A 162 -9.28 -9.30 -4.65
CA GLU A 162 -8.88 -10.21 -3.59
C GLU A 162 -7.36 -10.14 -3.40
N MET A 163 -6.93 -9.82 -2.18
CA MET A 163 -5.53 -9.82 -1.80
C MET A 163 -5.04 -11.26 -1.63
N PRO A 164 -3.75 -11.54 -1.90
CA PRO A 164 -3.19 -12.85 -1.64
C PRO A 164 -3.29 -13.21 -0.16
N ASP A 165 -3.60 -14.46 0.14
CA ASP A 165 -3.59 -14.98 1.51
C ASP A 165 -2.17 -14.90 2.10
N VAL A 166 -2.09 -14.51 3.36
CA VAL A 166 -0.86 -14.65 4.15
C VAL A 166 -0.93 -15.98 4.88
N ILE A 167 0.08 -16.81 4.69
CA ILE A 167 0.14 -18.16 5.27
C ILE A 167 1.47 -18.29 6.00
N ASN A 168 1.41 -18.63 7.29
CA ASN A 168 2.58 -19.03 8.04
C ASN A 168 2.82 -20.53 7.85
N GLU A 169 4.07 -20.93 7.64
CA GLU A 169 4.44 -22.35 7.53
C GLU A 169 4.04 -23.16 8.78
N GLU A 170 4.17 -22.55 9.96
CA GLU A 170 3.74 -23.13 11.23
C GLU A 170 2.70 -22.20 11.89
N PRO A 171 1.45 -22.69 12.16
CA PRO A 171 0.45 -21.92 12.88
C PRO A 171 0.91 -21.55 14.29
N LYS A 172 0.74 -20.28 14.65
CA LYS A 172 1.17 -19.74 15.95
C LYS A 172 0.25 -20.20 17.08
N LYS A 173 0.82 -20.54 18.22
CA LYS A 173 0.09 -20.91 19.43
C LYS A 173 -0.02 -19.72 20.37
N VAL A 174 -1.20 -19.13 20.46
CA VAL A 174 -1.48 -18.00 21.35
C VAL A 174 -2.77 -18.26 22.15
N PRO A 175 -2.83 -17.89 23.43
CA PRO A 175 -4.02 -18.13 24.23
C PRO A 175 -5.18 -17.13 23.95
N TYR A 176 -4.85 -15.96 23.43
CA TYR A 176 -5.82 -14.89 23.14
C TYR A 176 -5.49 -14.22 21.84
N LEU A 177 -6.52 -13.81 21.11
CA LEU A 177 -6.41 -12.93 19.96
C LEU A 177 -7.37 -11.75 20.13
N PHE A 178 -6.92 -10.58 19.73
CA PHE A 178 -7.67 -9.34 19.81
C PHE A 178 -8.01 -8.89 18.39
N VAL A 179 -9.25 -8.49 18.21
CA VAL A 179 -9.78 -7.95 16.95
C VAL A 179 -10.36 -6.59 17.26
N GLU A 180 -9.88 -5.56 16.61
CA GLU A 180 -10.48 -4.24 16.71
C GLU A 180 -11.03 -3.82 15.35
N ALA A 181 -12.18 -3.18 15.35
CA ALA A 181 -12.89 -2.80 14.12
C ALA A 181 -13.54 -1.42 14.26
N ASP A 182 -13.49 -0.66 13.18
CA ASP A 182 -14.09 0.67 13.06
C ASP A 182 -14.23 1.06 11.59
N GLU A 183 -14.79 2.23 11.27
CA GLU A 183 -15.13 2.64 9.92
C GLU A 183 -14.75 4.09 9.63
N ASP A 184 -14.45 4.39 8.35
CA ASP A 184 -14.23 5.74 7.83
C ASP A 184 -15.35 6.15 6.87
N HIS A 185 -15.89 7.33 7.05
CA HIS A 185 -16.92 7.92 6.19
C HIS A 185 -16.27 8.69 5.03
N VAL A 186 -16.36 8.15 3.84
CA VAL A 186 -15.72 8.67 2.64
C VAL A 186 -16.74 9.37 1.75
N ALA A 187 -16.44 10.60 1.34
CA ALA A 187 -17.28 11.34 0.41
C ALA A 187 -17.23 10.75 -1.00
N GLU A 188 -18.38 10.51 -1.61
CA GLU A 188 -18.47 10.04 -2.99
C GLU A 188 -18.21 11.18 -3.98
N GLN A 189 -17.47 10.88 -5.04
CA GLN A 189 -17.25 11.82 -6.14
C GLN A 189 -18.44 11.81 -7.09
N HIS A 190 -19.14 12.94 -7.14
CA HIS A 190 -20.25 13.14 -8.06
C HIS A 190 -19.78 13.86 -9.34
N GLY A 191 -20.32 13.43 -10.49
CA GLY A 191 -20.09 14.12 -11.76
C GLY A 191 -20.72 15.53 -11.77
N ARG A 192 -20.31 16.39 -12.72
CA ARG A 192 -20.79 17.77 -12.85
C ARG A 192 -22.32 17.91 -12.96
N ALA A 193 -23.02 16.84 -13.35
CA ALA A 193 -24.49 16.82 -13.49
C ALA A 193 -25.24 16.40 -12.22
N SER A 194 -24.54 15.99 -11.16
CA SER A 194 -25.15 15.56 -9.90
C SER A 194 -25.61 16.78 -9.08
N ARG A 195 -26.84 16.75 -8.58
CA ARG A 195 -27.38 17.77 -7.69
C ARG A 195 -26.76 17.62 -6.29
N LYS A 196 -26.60 18.73 -5.55
CA LYS A 196 -26.06 18.76 -4.17
C LYS A 196 -26.81 17.87 -3.17
N GLU A 197 -28.06 17.48 -3.47
CA GLU A 197 -28.91 16.63 -2.66
C GLU A 197 -28.51 15.14 -2.69
N ASP A 198 -27.68 14.72 -3.67
CA ASP A 198 -27.21 13.33 -3.82
C ASP A 198 -25.86 13.05 -3.13
N ASN A 199 -25.41 13.91 -2.22
CA ASN A 199 -24.17 13.74 -1.47
C ASN A 199 -24.25 12.52 -0.54
N LYS A 200 -24.27 11.31 -1.13
CA LYS A 200 -24.16 10.05 -0.43
C LYS A 200 -22.68 9.70 -0.34
N GLY A 201 -22.15 9.69 0.87
CA GLY A 201 -20.87 9.04 1.16
C GLY A 201 -21.03 7.53 1.24
N PHE A 202 -19.93 6.84 1.28
CA PHE A 202 -19.88 5.41 1.57
C PHE A 202 -18.91 5.14 2.72
N ILE A 203 -18.99 3.93 3.27
CA ILE A 203 -18.23 3.53 4.44
C ILE A 203 -17.10 2.59 4.00
N SER A 204 -15.86 2.94 4.34
CA SER A 204 -14.71 2.05 4.29
C SER A 204 -14.49 1.43 5.67
N LYS A 205 -14.54 0.11 5.76
CA LYS A 205 -14.40 -0.62 7.01
C LYS A 205 -12.97 -1.04 7.23
N LEU A 206 -12.54 -0.98 8.49
CA LEU A 206 -11.23 -1.46 8.93
C LEU A 206 -11.43 -2.51 10.02
N ILE A 207 -10.80 -3.67 9.87
CA ILE A 207 -10.62 -4.67 10.93
C ILE A 207 -9.13 -4.96 11.02
N TYR A 208 -8.63 -5.15 12.23
CA TYR A 208 -7.30 -5.69 12.42
C TYR A 208 -7.25 -6.67 13.58
N VAL A 209 -6.37 -7.66 13.41
CA VAL A 209 -6.13 -8.74 14.37
C VAL A 209 -4.74 -8.56 14.94
N TYR A 210 -4.56 -8.75 16.26
CA TYR A 210 -3.25 -8.70 16.90
C TYR A 210 -3.19 -9.64 18.10
N GLU A 211 -1.97 -9.99 18.54
CA GLU A 211 -1.75 -10.96 19.62
C GLU A 211 -1.80 -10.34 21.02
N TYR A 212 -1.16 -9.21 21.23
CA TYR A 212 -1.16 -8.47 22.50
C TYR A 212 -0.65 -7.04 22.32
N LYS A 213 -0.77 -6.23 23.39
CA LYS A 213 -0.20 -4.87 23.46
C LYS A 213 1.04 -4.88 24.34
N GLN A 214 2.13 -4.33 23.84
CA GLN A 214 3.38 -4.13 24.60
C GLN A 214 3.70 -2.65 24.75
N ASP A 215 4.54 -2.30 25.72
CA ASP A 215 5.02 -0.94 25.84
C ASP A 215 5.98 -0.62 24.68
N SER A 216 5.80 0.57 24.09
CA SER A 216 6.65 1.00 22.98
C SER A 216 8.09 1.21 23.45
N ALA A 217 9.05 0.66 22.70
CA ALA A 217 10.46 0.91 22.94
C ALA A 217 10.90 2.36 22.61
N ILE A 218 10.10 3.06 21.77
CA ILE A 218 10.44 4.38 21.25
C ILE A 218 9.75 5.50 22.03
N ALA A 219 8.51 5.29 22.48
CA ALA A 219 7.69 6.33 23.10
C ALA A 219 7.16 5.90 24.47
N LYS A 220 7.70 6.53 25.52
CA LYS A 220 7.28 6.25 26.91
C LYS A 220 5.76 6.44 27.11
N GLY A 221 5.12 5.44 27.68
CA GLY A 221 3.68 5.44 27.98
C GLY A 221 2.79 5.12 26.76
N ARG A 222 3.35 4.84 25.58
CA ARG A 222 2.64 4.39 24.39
C ARG A 222 2.69 2.86 24.29
N LYS A 223 1.60 2.26 23.83
CA LYS A 223 1.54 0.82 23.56
C LYS A 223 1.57 0.55 22.07
N GLU A 224 2.26 -0.51 21.71
CA GLU A 224 2.33 -1.04 20.34
C GLU A 224 1.62 -2.38 20.25
N LEU A 225 0.97 -2.62 19.12
CA LEU A 225 0.31 -3.89 18.84
C LEU A 225 1.32 -4.87 18.25
N VAL A 226 1.31 -6.10 18.73
CA VAL A 226 2.23 -7.14 18.27
C VAL A 226 1.55 -8.03 17.25
N ASN A 227 2.24 -8.29 16.13
CA ASN A 227 1.77 -9.14 15.03
C ASN A 227 0.41 -8.70 14.48
N THR A 228 0.29 -7.42 14.19
CA THR A 228 -0.96 -6.82 13.68
C THR A 228 -1.16 -7.14 12.21
N HIS A 229 -2.37 -7.57 11.85
CA HIS A 229 -2.79 -7.76 10.45
C HIS A 229 -4.09 -7.02 10.15
N TYR A 230 -4.11 -6.22 9.08
CA TYR A 230 -5.19 -5.30 8.71
C TYR A 230 -6.01 -5.81 7.54
N PHE A 231 -7.33 -5.61 7.60
CA PHE A 231 -8.29 -5.85 6.54
C PHE A 231 -9.12 -4.59 6.32
N SER A 232 -9.25 -4.15 5.09
CA SER A 232 -10.10 -3.00 4.77
C SER A 232 -10.69 -3.10 3.37
N GLY A 233 -11.68 -2.25 3.12
CA GLY A 233 -12.34 -2.08 1.83
C GLY A 233 -13.79 -1.67 1.97
N LEU A 234 -14.50 -1.64 0.85
CA LEU A 234 -15.92 -1.37 0.79
C LEU A 234 -16.70 -2.68 0.85
N TYR A 235 -17.34 -2.91 1.97
CA TYR A 235 -18.16 -4.11 2.24
C TYR A 235 -19.58 -3.69 2.62
N PRO A 236 -20.42 -3.27 1.65
CA PRO A 236 -21.78 -2.80 1.92
C PRO A 236 -22.71 -3.95 2.27
N GLY A 237 -23.67 -3.68 3.16
CA GLY A 237 -24.74 -4.60 3.56
C GLY A 237 -24.28 -5.86 4.28
N SER A 238 -25.18 -6.79 4.49
CA SER A 238 -24.94 -8.05 5.21
C SER A 238 -23.96 -8.96 4.48
N ASP A 239 -24.07 -9.06 3.15
CA ASP A 239 -23.16 -9.88 2.33
C ASP A 239 -21.74 -9.32 2.32
N GLY A 240 -21.58 -8.00 2.31
CA GLY A 240 -20.27 -7.35 2.49
C GLY A 240 -19.67 -7.68 3.85
N ASN A 241 -20.45 -7.59 4.92
CA ASN A 241 -20.00 -7.95 6.27
C ASN A 241 -19.54 -9.40 6.34
N ARG A 242 -20.34 -10.32 5.78
CA ARG A 242 -19.98 -11.74 5.72
C ARG A 242 -18.66 -11.98 4.99
N ARG A 243 -18.44 -11.32 3.84
CA ARG A 243 -17.17 -11.43 3.11
C ARG A 243 -15.98 -10.89 3.90
N LEU A 244 -16.14 -9.76 4.58
CA LEU A 244 -15.06 -9.16 5.37
C LEU A 244 -14.70 -10.06 6.57
N TRP A 245 -15.68 -10.49 7.36
CA TRP A 245 -15.44 -11.38 8.50
C TRP A 245 -14.93 -12.76 8.07
N GLY A 246 -15.39 -13.28 6.93
CA GLY A 246 -14.86 -14.52 6.35
C GLY A 246 -13.37 -14.43 6.01
N LYS A 247 -12.86 -13.26 5.56
CA LYS A 247 -11.43 -13.03 5.35
C LYS A 247 -10.65 -13.01 6.67
N VAL A 248 -11.19 -12.39 7.70
CA VAL A 248 -10.59 -12.37 9.04
C VAL A 248 -10.51 -13.79 9.60
N GLN A 249 -11.60 -14.53 9.53
CA GLN A 249 -11.65 -15.93 9.96
C GLN A 249 -10.61 -16.78 9.23
N ARG A 250 -10.58 -16.70 7.89
CA ARG A 250 -9.63 -17.44 7.04
C ARG A 250 -8.18 -17.12 7.39
N PHE A 251 -7.85 -15.85 7.60
CA PHE A 251 -6.51 -15.46 8.04
C PHE A 251 -6.14 -16.11 9.39
N ILE A 252 -7.06 -16.09 10.34
CA ILE A 252 -6.83 -16.69 11.66
C ILE A 252 -6.63 -18.20 11.51
N GLU A 253 -7.45 -18.90 10.74
CA GLU A 253 -7.34 -20.34 10.48
C GLU A 253 -6.02 -20.74 9.80
N LEU A 254 -5.50 -19.88 8.91
CA LEU A 254 -4.24 -20.15 8.20
C LEU A 254 -2.98 -19.82 9.01
N ASN A 255 -3.09 -19.01 10.07
CA ASN A 255 -1.92 -18.46 10.75
C ASN A 255 -1.84 -18.80 12.23
N TYR A 256 -2.91 -19.31 12.84
CA TYR A 256 -2.97 -19.62 14.26
C TYR A 256 -3.54 -21.00 14.53
N ASP A 257 -3.01 -21.67 15.55
CA ASP A 257 -3.54 -22.94 16.06
C ASP A 257 -4.81 -22.64 16.90
N LEU A 258 -5.98 -22.92 16.31
CA LEU A 258 -7.27 -22.63 16.94
C LEU A 258 -7.52 -23.38 18.24
N ASP A 259 -6.91 -24.58 18.41
CA ASP A 259 -7.04 -25.37 19.65
C ASP A 259 -6.29 -24.70 20.82
N ALA A 260 -5.27 -23.90 20.52
CA ALA A 260 -4.55 -23.12 21.53
C ALA A 260 -5.26 -21.82 21.93
N VAL A 261 -6.16 -21.29 21.06
CA VAL A 261 -6.85 -20.03 21.32
C VAL A 261 -8.02 -20.23 22.28
N LYS A 262 -7.88 -19.74 23.49
CA LYS A 262 -8.93 -19.82 24.52
C LYS A 262 -10.07 -18.83 24.29
N ARG A 263 -9.75 -17.61 23.79
CA ARG A 263 -10.75 -16.53 23.59
C ARG A 263 -10.30 -15.52 22.55
N PHE A 264 -11.27 -15.04 21.78
CA PHE A 264 -11.16 -13.84 20.95
C PHE A 264 -11.86 -12.66 21.63
N PHE A 265 -11.24 -11.49 21.61
CA PHE A 265 -11.84 -10.24 22.07
C PHE A 265 -12.06 -9.33 20.88
N ILE A 266 -13.33 -9.02 20.55
CA ILE A 266 -13.70 -8.13 19.45
C ILE A 266 -14.08 -6.79 20.05
N SER A 267 -13.39 -5.71 19.67
CA SER A 267 -13.63 -4.36 20.19
C SER A 267 -14.04 -3.38 19.08
N GLY A 268 -14.96 -2.48 19.41
CA GLY A 268 -15.42 -1.41 18.53
C GLY A 268 -16.53 -0.56 19.14
N ASP A 269 -17.04 0.37 18.33
CA ASP A 269 -18.07 1.37 18.74
C ASP A 269 -19.45 0.77 19.05
N GLY A 270 -19.70 -0.47 18.69
CA GLY A 270 -20.98 -1.16 18.92
C GLY A 270 -21.88 -1.22 17.69
N ALA A 271 -21.38 -0.86 16.51
CA ALA A 271 -22.08 -1.06 15.26
C ALA A 271 -22.42 -2.56 15.03
N ASN A 272 -23.59 -2.83 14.47
CA ASN A 272 -24.06 -4.20 14.29
C ASN A 272 -23.11 -5.07 13.44
N TRP A 273 -22.45 -4.48 12.45
CA TRP A 273 -21.51 -5.21 11.60
C TRP A 273 -20.24 -5.63 12.37
N ILE A 274 -19.82 -4.88 13.41
CA ILE A 274 -18.70 -5.23 14.28
C ILE A 274 -19.12 -6.36 15.22
N LYS A 275 -20.30 -6.22 15.86
CA LYS A 275 -20.84 -7.25 16.76
C LYS A 275 -21.05 -8.59 16.07
N SER A 276 -21.45 -8.57 14.78
CA SER A 276 -21.62 -9.81 14.00
C SER A 276 -20.32 -10.62 13.85
N GLY A 277 -19.16 -10.06 14.17
CA GLY A 277 -17.90 -10.81 14.23
C GLY A 277 -17.93 -11.98 15.22
N THR A 278 -18.79 -11.90 16.25
CA THR A 278 -18.99 -13.01 17.20
C THR A 278 -19.64 -14.23 16.57
N ASP A 279 -20.30 -14.09 15.43
CA ASP A 279 -20.91 -15.19 14.68
C ASP A 279 -19.89 -15.98 13.85
N TYR A 280 -18.70 -15.39 13.60
CA TYR A 280 -17.63 -15.98 12.77
C TYR A 280 -16.47 -16.54 13.57
N LEU A 281 -16.23 -16.01 14.78
CA LEU A 281 -15.13 -16.44 15.65
C LEU A 281 -15.69 -17.15 16.88
N ASN A 282 -15.52 -18.47 16.92
CA ASN A 282 -15.95 -19.28 18.07
C ASN A 282 -15.24 -18.82 19.35
N ASN A 283 -15.92 -18.88 20.50
CA ASN A 283 -15.40 -18.40 21.79
C ASN A 283 -15.01 -16.92 21.81
N SER A 284 -15.69 -16.10 21.03
CA SER A 284 -15.45 -14.65 20.99
C SER A 284 -16.35 -13.88 21.96
N GLU A 285 -15.86 -12.74 22.42
CA GLU A 285 -16.57 -11.80 23.27
C GLU A 285 -16.46 -10.40 22.69
N PHE A 286 -17.62 -9.74 22.48
CA PHE A 286 -17.63 -8.34 22.09
C PHE A 286 -17.32 -7.44 23.32
N CYS A 287 -16.44 -6.45 23.13
CA CYS A 287 -16.02 -5.44 24.08
C CYS A 287 -16.33 -4.06 23.51
N ALA A 288 -17.03 -3.22 24.29
CA ALA A 288 -17.34 -1.86 23.85
C ALA A 288 -16.09 -0.97 23.87
N ASP A 289 -15.96 -0.08 22.89
CA ASP A 289 -14.85 0.85 22.88
C ASP A 289 -14.92 1.85 24.03
N LYS A 290 -13.84 1.89 24.83
CA LYS A 290 -13.73 2.78 25.99
C LYS A 290 -13.67 4.25 25.57
N TYR A 291 -13.10 4.58 24.42
CA TYR A 291 -13.02 5.97 23.97
C TYR A 291 -14.41 6.54 23.66
N HIS A 292 -15.22 5.84 22.90
CA HIS A 292 -16.61 6.23 22.64
C HIS A 292 -17.45 6.28 23.94
N LEU A 293 -17.29 5.30 24.81
CA LEU A 293 -17.95 5.33 26.14
C LEU A 293 -17.59 6.62 26.89
N MET A 294 -16.31 6.98 26.95
CA MET A 294 -15.86 8.20 27.63
C MET A 294 -16.42 9.47 26.97
N GLN A 295 -16.50 9.52 25.65
CA GLN A 295 -17.11 10.65 24.95
C GLN A 295 -18.58 10.81 25.32
N TYR A 296 -19.37 9.72 25.30
CA TYR A 296 -20.78 9.75 25.69
C TYR A 296 -20.97 10.16 27.15
N LEU A 297 -20.16 9.65 28.09
CA LEU A 297 -20.18 10.01 29.50
C LEU A 297 -19.86 11.50 29.70
N ASN A 298 -18.82 12.01 29.07
CA ASN A 298 -18.44 13.42 29.17
C ASN A 298 -19.52 14.35 28.59
N ALA A 299 -20.08 13.96 27.44
CA ALA A 299 -21.15 14.74 26.80
C ALA A 299 -22.43 14.79 27.67
N ALA A 300 -22.83 13.66 28.26
CA ALA A 300 -24.00 13.57 29.15
C ALA A 300 -23.79 14.33 30.45
N ALA A 301 -22.65 14.18 31.11
CA ALA A 301 -22.31 14.93 32.32
C ALA A 301 -22.26 16.44 32.05
N GLY A 302 -21.78 16.85 30.88
CA GLY A 302 -21.78 18.26 30.45
C GLY A 302 -23.14 18.91 30.28
N GLN A 303 -24.25 18.15 30.30
CA GLN A 303 -25.63 18.69 30.30
C GLN A 303 -26.11 19.09 31.68
N MET A 304 -25.39 18.69 32.73
CA MET A 304 -25.79 18.87 34.13
C MET A 304 -25.12 20.08 34.83
N LEU A 305 -24.60 21.03 34.03
CA LEU A 305 -24.03 22.31 34.48
C LEU A 305 -23.16 22.20 35.74
N ASP A 306 -23.69 22.67 36.91
CA ASP A 306 -22.95 22.76 38.19
C ASP A 306 -22.64 21.41 38.83
N GLU A 307 -23.29 20.32 38.39
CA GLU A 307 -23.13 18.96 38.95
C GLU A 307 -22.30 18.04 38.07
N LYS A 308 -21.62 18.57 37.03
CA LYS A 308 -20.92 17.79 35.99
C LYS A 308 -19.98 16.73 36.55
N ASP A 309 -19.14 17.09 37.54
CA ASP A 309 -18.12 16.17 38.05
C ASP A 309 -18.72 15.09 38.96
N SER A 310 -19.68 15.45 39.81
CA SER A 310 -20.39 14.50 40.68
C SER A 310 -21.23 13.50 39.87
N VAL A 311 -21.91 13.97 38.83
CA VAL A 311 -22.67 13.13 37.90
C VAL A 311 -21.73 12.18 37.12
N LYS A 312 -20.59 12.66 36.66
CA LYS A 312 -19.62 11.82 36.01
C LYS A 312 -19.07 10.72 36.91
N GLU A 313 -18.80 11.06 38.18
CA GLU A 313 -18.32 10.12 39.18
C GLU A 313 -19.39 9.06 39.51
N GLU A 314 -20.66 9.44 39.67
CA GLU A 314 -21.77 8.52 39.92
C GLU A 314 -21.99 7.59 38.69
N LEU A 315 -21.96 8.10 37.46
CA LEU A 315 -22.04 7.27 36.25
C LEU A 315 -20.93 6.20 36.20
N TRP A 316 -19.68 6.57 36.53
CA TRP A 316 -18.60 5.62 36.65
C TRP A 316 -18.80 4.61 37.75
N HIS A 317 -19.23 5.06 38.95
CA HIS A 317 -19.54 4.19 40.09
C HIS A 317 -20.58 3.13 39.71
N LEU A 318 -21.66 3.53 39.02
CA LEU A 318 -22.68 2.61 38.53
C LEU A 318 -22.15 1.58 37.51
N LEU A 319 -21.28 2.00 36.60
CA LEU A 319 -20.67 1.10 35.59
C LEU A 319 -19.69 0.09 36.20
N TYR A 320 -18.95 0.47 37.24
CA TYR A 320 -18.05 -0.44 37.97
C TYR A 320 -18.75 -1.27 39.05
N SER A 321 -19.98 -0.93 39.42
CA SER A 321 -20.72 -1.60 40.49
C SER A 321 -20.90 -3.09 40.23
N LYS A 322 -20.57 -3.93 41.19
CA LYS A 322 -20.79 -5.39 41.16
C LYS A 322 -22.25 -5.80 41.49
N SER A 323 -23.11 -4.85 41.76
CA SER A 323 -24.52 -5.11 42.11
C SER A 323 -25.27 -5.72 40.91
N LYS A 324 -26.10 -6.74 41.17
CA LYS A 324 -27.01 -7.32 40.15
C LYS A 324 -28.02 -6.27 39.64
N ARG A 325 -28.28 -5.21 40.40
CA ARG A 325 -29.20 -4.12 40.04
C ARG A 325 -28.46 -2.92 39.39
N ALA A 326 -27.16 -3.03 39.08
CA ALA A 326 -26.39 -1.93 38.54
C ALA A 326 -26.96 -1.39 37.22
N LYS A 327 -27.41 -2.28 36.33
CA LYS A 327 -28.07 -1.91 35.07
C LYS A 327 -29.35 -1.10 35.28
N THR A 328 -30.22 -1.57 36.19
CA THR A 328 -31.47 -0.88 36.54
C THR A 328 -31.20 0.46 37.21
N LYS A 329 -30.19 0.53 38.10
CA LYS A 329 -29.81 1.79 38.73
C LYS A 329 -29.27 2.80 37.71
N PHE A 330 -28.44 2.37 36.80
CA PHE A 330 -27.92 3.21 35.71
C PHE A 330 -29.08 3.75 34.86
N ASP A 331 -30.01 2.88 34.48
CA ASP A 331 -31.21 3.24 33.72
C ASP A 331 -32.08 4.29 34.46
N SER A 332 -32.35 4.06 35.74
CA SER A 332 -33.12 4.99 36.58
C SER A 332 -32.40 6.33 36.75
N TYR A 333 -31.09 6.30 37.00
CA TYR A 333 -30.28 7.51 37.19
C TYR A 333 -30.24 8.38 35.93
N THR A 334 -29.94 7.78 34.77
CA THR A 334 -29.94 8.49 33.49
C THR A 334 -31.34 9.01 33.12
N SER A 335 -32.41 8.28 33.45
CA SER A 335 -33.79 8.73 33.27
C SER A 335 -34.14 9.95 34.17
N GLN A 336 -33.57 10.01 35.38
CA GLN A 336 -33.70 11.16 36.25
C GLN A 336 -32.91 12.37 35.70
N MET A 337 -31.68 12.17 35.26
CA MET A 337 -30.87 13.22 34.67
C MET A 337 -31.57 13.89 33.48
N MET A 338 -32.27 13.12 32.61
CA MET A 338 -33.00 13.68 31.47
C MET A 338 -34.07 14.72 31.86
N LYS A 339 -34.65 14.64 33.10
CA LYS A 339 -35.68 15.59 33.57
C LYS A 339 -35.11 16.99 33.85
N SER A 340 -33.82 17.09 34.20
CA SER A 340 -33.13 18.34 34.55
C SER A 340 -32.08 18.78 33.53
N ALA A 341 -31.83 17.98 32.51
CA ALA A 341 -30.80 18.24 31.53
C ALA A 341 -31.17 19.36 30.55
N LYS A 342 -30.16 20.14 30.14
CA LYS A 342 -30.30 21.15 29.08
C LYS A 342 -30.67 20.54 27.71
N LYS A 343 -30.09 19.36 27.36
CA LYS A 343 -30.35 18.60 26.14
C LYS A 343 -30.53 17.12 26.49
N PRO A 344 -31.79 16.69 26.80
CA PRO A 344 -32.08 15.29 27.19
C PRO A 344 -31.65 14.25 26.16
N GLU A 345 -31.66 14.58 24.87
CA GLU A 345 -31.26 13.71 23.76
C GLU A 345 -29.80 13.25 23.86
N VAL A 346 -28.93 14.05 24.48
CA VAL A 346 -27.51 13.67 24.68
C VAL A 346 -27.39 12.58 25.73
N ILE A 347 -28.20 12.67 26.80
CA ILE A 347 -28.24 11.67 27.87
C ILE A 347 -28.91 10.39 27.36
N GLU A 348 -29.95 10.50 26.53
CA GLU A 348 -30.60 9.35 25.92
C GLU A 348 -29.65 8.56 24.99
N LYS A 349 -28.78 9.24 24.29
CA LYS A 349 -27.70 8.58 23.49
C LYS A 349 -26.78 7.75 24.38
N LEU A 350 -26.26 8.31 25.48
CA LEU A 350 -25.47 7.56 26.47
C LEU A 350 -26.25 6.37 27.02
N ARG A 351 -27.48 6.61 27.46
CA ARG A 351 -28.35 5.59 28.06
C ARG A 351 -28.55 4.41 27.09
N THR A 352 -28.96 4.71 25.87
CA THR A 352 -29.19 3.70 24.84
C THR A 352 -27.90 2.93 24.52
N TYR A 353 -26.77 3.63 24.32
CA TYR A 353 -25.48 2.99 24.06
C TYR A 353 -25.08 2.02 25.16
N VAL A 354 -25.13 2.45 26.40
CA VAL A 354 -24.73 1.63 27.56
C VAL A 354 -25.70 0.46 27.78
N LEU A 355 -27.01 0.70 27.78
CA LEU A 355 -27.99 -0.37 28.02
C LEU A 355 -28.03 -1.45 26.96
N CYS A 356 -27.86 -1.06 25.67
CA CYS A 356 -27.75 -2.01 24.55
C CYS A 356 -26.43 -2.80 24.57
N ASN A 357 -25.38 -2.26 25.19
CA ASN A 357 -24.05 -2.87 25.24
C ASN A 357 -23.59 -3.17 26.68
N TRP A 358 -24.49 -3.33 27.61
CA TRP A 358 -24.19 -3.40 29.04
C TRP A 358 -23.08 -4.39 29.41
N ASP A 359 -23.17 -5.62 28.92
CA ASP A 359 -22.19 -6.66 29.24
C ASP A 359 -20.85 -6.39 28.56
N ALA A 360 -20.87 -5.86 27.33
CA ALA A 360 -19.67 -5.46 26.58
C ALA A 360 -18.93 -4.29 27.25
N VAL A 361 -19.69 -3.25 27.72
CA VAL A 361 -19.14 -2.12 28.46
C VAL A 361 -18.48 -2.62 29.75
N ARG A 362 -19.17 -3.46 30.51
CA ARG A 362 -18.62 -4.02 31.73
C ARG A 362 -17.40 -4.89 31.51
N ARG A 363 -17.40 -5.68 30.47
CA ARG A 363 -16.24 -6.51 30.07
C ARG A 363 -15.02 -5.62 29.81
N THR A 364 -15.17 -4.55 29.03
CA THR A 364 -14.10 -3.58 28.78
C THR A 364 -13.55 -2.95 30.06
N LEU A 365 -14.43 -2.64 31.02
CA LEU A 365 -14.02 -1.96 32.26
C LEU A 365 -13.40 -2.89 33.31
N THR A 366 -13.76 -4.18 33.32
CA THR A 366 -13.38 -5.11 34.40
C THR A 366 -12.39 -6.20 33.96
N ASN A 367 -12.28 -6.50 32.67
CA ASN A 367 -11.38 -7.53 32.18
C ASN A 367 -9.98 -6.95 31.98
N LYS A 368 -9.02 -7.43 32.75
CA LYS A 368 -7.62 -6.98 32.71
C LYS A 368 -6.90 -7.28 31.38
N LEU A 369 -7.39 -8.24 30.59
CA LEU A 369 -6.86 -8.58 29.29
C LEU A 369 -7.24 -7.53 28.23
N VAL A 370 -8.37 -6.83 28.41
CA VAL A 370 -8.88 -5.81 27.49
C VAL A 370 -8.34 -4.44 27.89
N SER A 371 -7.23 -4.03 27.29
CA SER A 371 -6.51 -2.80 27.65
C SER A 371 -6.93 -1.55 26.86
N GLY A 372 -8.20 -1.47 26.45
CA GLY A 372 -8.74 -0.39 25.61
C GLY A 372 -8.71 -0.71 24.12
N CYS A 373 -9.38 0.13 23.33
CA CYS A 373 -9.44 0.05 21.86
C CYS A 373 -8.63 1.19 21.24
N SER A 374 -7.91 0.91 20.16
CA SER A 374 -7.13 1.89 19.40
C SER A 374 -7.67 2.07 17.97
N ALA A 375 -8.87 1.57 17.70
CA ALA A 375 -9.45 1.51 16.36
C ALA A 375 -9.53 2.88 15.68
N GLU A 376 -9.99 3.92 16.37
CA GLU A 376 -10.04 5.31 15.88
C GLU A 376 -8.68 5.79 15.36
N SER A 377 -7.59 5.56 16.13
CA SER A 377 -6.23 5.93 15.70
C SER A 377 -5.79 5.15 14.47
N HIS A 378 -6.11 3.86 14.40
CA HIS A 378 -5.76 3.04 13.25
C HIS A 378 -6.57 3.41 12.02
N VAL A 379 -7.87 3.71 12.15
CA VAL A 379 -8.70 4.24 11.05
C VAL A 379 -8.11 5.56 10.55
N SER A 380 -7.77 6.49 11.45
CA SER A 380 -7.14 7.76 11.08
C SER A 380 -5.89 7.55 10.21
N HIS A 381 -4.93 6.73 10.70
CA HIS A 381 -3.66 6.54 10.01
C HIS A 381 -3.71 5.58 8.81
N VAL A 382 -4.63 4.62 8.79
CA VAL A 382 -4.72 3.65 7.69
C VAL A 382 -5.65 4.15 6.59
N LEU A 383 -6.78 4.77 6.93
CA LEU A 383 -7.81 5.18 5.98
C LEU A 383 -7.91 6.69 5.84
N SER A 384 -8.23 7.41 6.94
CA SER A 384 -8.66 8.81 6.88
C SER A 384 -7.59 9.74 6.35
N ASP A 385 -6.31 9.54 6.68
CA ASP A 385 -5.18 10.30 6.14
C ASP A 385 -5.23 10.44 4.62
N ARG A 386 -5.75 9.43 3.93
CA ARG A 386 -5.83 9.42 2.46
C ARG A 386 -7.23 9.60 1.92
N LEU A 387 -8.27 9.13 2.61
CA LEU A 387 -9.61 9.04 2.06
C LEU A 387 -10.53 10.19 2.48
N SER A 388 -10.42 10.67 3.73
CA SER A 388 -11.40 11.60 4.30
C SER A 388 -10.83 12.82 5.00
N SER A 389 -9.54 12.83 5.37
CA SER A 389 -8.91 13.95 6.13
C SER A 389 -8.84 15.26 5.35
N ARG A 390 -8.99 15.22 4.02
CA ARG A 390 -9.02 16.39 3.14
C ARG A 390 -10.32 16.43 2.36
N PRO A 391 -10.83 17.63 1.99
CA PRO A 391 -12.00 17.74 1.12
C PRO A 391 -11.74 17.11 -0.25
N MET A 392 -12.12 15.86 -0.42
CA MET A 392 -12.02 15.12 -1.68
C MET A 392 -13.14 14.10 -1.81
N GLY A 393 -13.56 13.81 -3.03
CA GLY A 393 -14.50 12.74 -3.32
C GLY A 393 -13.81 11.60 -4.04
N TRP A 394 -14.28 10.40 -3.81
CA TRP A 394 -13.75 9.17 -4.38
C TRP A 394 -14.79 8.41 -5.20
N SER A 395 -14.34 7.69 -6.23
CA SER A 395 -15.14 6.61 -6.75
C SER A 395 -15.10 5.43 -5.77
N PRO A 396 -16.19 4.64 -5.64
CA PRO A 396 -16.19 3.47 -4.76
C PRO A 396 -15.03 2.52 -5.04
N THR A 397 -14.76 2.21 -6.31
CA THR A 397 -13.63 1.35 -6.71
C THR A 397 -12.29 1.95 -6.30
N GLY A 398 -12.08 3.26 -6.48
CA GLY A 398 -10.83 3.93 -6.10
C GLY A 398 -10.59 3.87 -4.60
N ALA A 399 -11.59 4.16 -3.80
CA ALA A 399 -11.49 4.08 -2.33
C ALA A 399 -11.25 2.64 -1.85
N ASP A 400 -11.96 1.66 -2.40
CA ASP A 400 -11.76 0.23 -2.08
C ASP A 400 -10.32 -0.20 -2.34
N ARG A 401 -9.78 0.12 -3.52
CA ARG A 401 -8.42 -0.28 -3.89
C ARG A 401 -7.34 0.42 -3.07
N ILE A 402 -7.50 1.72 -2.78
CA ILE A 402 -6.57 2.46 -1.91
C ILE A 402 -6.61 1.91 -0.48
N SER A 403 -7.80 1.63 0.07
CA SER A 403 -7.92 1.02 1.41
C SER A 403 -7.16 -0.31 1.50
N LYS A 404 -7.36 -1.18 0.52
CA LYS A 404 -6.70 -2.50 0.43
C LYS A 404 -5.18 -2.37 0.25
N LEU A 405 -4.72 -1.45 -0.62
CA LEU A 405 -3.30 -1.17 -0.82
C LEU A 405 -2.61 -0.70 0.46
N ARG A 406 -3.24 0.21 1.21
CA ARG A 406 -2.69 0.70 2.48
C ARG A 406 -2.64 -0.39 3.54
N CYS A 407 -3.64 -1.27 3.59
CA CYS A 407 -3.58 -2.46 4.45
C CYS A 407 -2.48 -3.43 4.02
N PHE A 408 -2.33 -3.67 2.72
CA PHE A 408 -1.27 -4.54 2.20
C PHE A 408 0.13 -4.00 2.54
N GLU A 409 0.37 -2.69 2.37
CA GLU A 409 1.63 -2.04 2.77
C GLU A 409 1.89 -2.19 4.28
N ARG A 410 0.85 -2.02 5.12
CA ARG A 410 0.97 -2.18 6.58
C ARG A 410 1.26 -3.61 7.01
N ASN A 411 0.68 -4.58 6.33
CA ASN A 411 0.83 -6.01 6.65
C ASN A 411 2.17 -6.58 6.20
N ASN A 412 2.67 -6.15 5.04
CA ASN A 412 3.77 -6.83 4.37
C ASN A 412 5.03 -5.95 4.20
N GLY A 413 4.91 -4.65 4.46
CA GLY A 413 5.96 -3.68 4.19
C GLY A 413 5.87 -3.09 2.78
N ARG A 414 6.47 -1.92 2.63
CA ARG A 414 6.46 -1.14 1.39
C ARG A 414 7.15 -1.85 0.23
N GLU A 415 8.21 -2.59 0.53
CA GLU A 415 9.02 -3.36 -0.41
C GLU A 415 8.24 -4.52 -1.06
N LYS A 416 7.17 -4.99 -0.41
CA LYS A 416 6.34 -6.10 -0.92
C LYS A 416 5.27 -5.68 -1.92
N ILE A 417 5.07 -4.39 -2.18
CA ILE A 417 4.08 -3.92 -3.17
C ILE A 417 4.37 -4.47 -4.57
N ILE A 418 5.64 -4.73 -4.89
CA ILE A 418 6.02 -5.37 -6.15
C ILE A 418 5.36 -6.76 -6.30
N GLU A 419 5.25 -7.53 -5.23
CA GLU A 419 4.61 -8.86 -5.24
C GLU A 419 3.12 -8.73 -5.54
N LEU A 420 2.46 -7.72 -4.98
CA LEU A 420 1.05 -7.43 -5.27
C LEU A 420 0.83 -7.01 -6.73
N VAL A 421 1.73 -6.19 -7.29
CA VAL A 421 1.68 -5.80 -8.72
C VAL A 421 1.82 -7.04 -9.60
N LYS A 422 2.80 -7.90 -9.34
CA LYS A 422 3.01 -9.17 -10.06
C LYS A 422 1.79 -10.09 -9.93
N TYR A 423 1.27 -10.25 -8.73
CA TYR A 423 0.06 -11.02 -8.46
C TYR A 423 -1.13 -10.48 -9.26
N SER A 424 -1.38 -9.17 -9.23
CA SER A 424 -2.49 -8.54 -9.95
C SER A 424 -2.37 -8.70 -11.47
N ARG A 425 -1.16 -8.58 -12.02
CA ARG A 425 -0.88 -8.83 -13.44
C ARG A 425 -1.10 -10.30 -13.81
N LYS A 426 -0.65 -11.24 -12.97
CA LYS A 426 -0.87 -12.68 -13.16
C LYS A 426 -2.37 -13.01 -13.17
N GLN A 427 -3.14 -12.52 -12.18
CA GLN A 427 -4.59 -12.73 -12.12
C GLN A 427 -5.31 -12.22 -13.39
N LYS A 428 -4.91 -11.05 -13.88
CA LYS A 428 -5.47 -10.49 -15.11
C LYS A 428 -5.18 -11.37 -16.34
N ARG A 429 -3.96 -11.92 -16.46
CA ARG A 429 -3.58 -12.82 -17.56
C ARG A 429 -4.37 -14.13 -17.49
N LEU A 430 -4.45 -14.75 -16.32
CA LEU A 430 -5.23 -15.97 -16.09
C LEU A 430 -6.70 -15.77 -16.46
N ALA A 431 -7.28 -14.61 -16.13
CA ALA A 431 -8.66 -14.28 -16.51
C ALA A 431 -8.83 -14.09 -18.04
N ALA A 432 -7.77 -13.67 -18.75
CA ALA A 432 -7.82 -13.46 -20.19
C ALA A 432 -7.52 -14.72 -21.02
N THR A 433 -6.59 -15.58 -20.57
CA THR A 433 -6.08 -16.72 -21.36
C THR A 433 -6.46 -18.08 -20.79
N GLY A 434 -6.82 -18.17 -19.51
CA GLY A 434 -7.11 -19.44 -18.82
C GLY A 434 -5.88 -20.34 -18.57
N THR A 435 -4.69 -19.95 -19.00
CA THR A 435 -3.46 -20.75 -18.89
C THR A 435 -2.27 -19.90 -18.42
N GLU A 436 -1.32 -20.50 -17.72
CA GLU A 436 -0.04 -19.88 -17.45
C GLU A 436 0.85 -19.94 -18.70
N ASP A 437 1.39 -18.78 -19.10
CA ASP A 437 2.37 -18.72 -20.21
C ASP A 437 3.68 -19.39 -19.79
N VAL A 438 4.13 -20.34 -20.57
CA VAL A 438 5.45 -20.94 -20.43
C VAL A 438 6.41 -20.12 -21.30
N ALA A 439 7.29 -19.33 -20.67
CA ALA A 439 8.32 -18.59 -21.39
C ALA A 439 9.25 -19.55 -22.17
N PRO A 440 9.58 -19.25 -23.44
CA PRO A 440 10.48 -20.07 -24.21
C PRO A 440 11.88 -20.10 -23.57
N ARG A 441 12.53 -21.27 -23.54
CA ARG A 441 13.94 -21.39 -23.14
C ARG A 441 14.82 -20.75 -24.20
N ILE A 442 15.51 -19.67 -23.83
CA ILE A 442 16.46 -18.98 -24.70
C ILE A 442 17.84 -19.62 -24.50
N CYS A 443 18.34 -20.33 -25.53
CA CYS A 443 19.71 -20.85 -25.54
C CYS A 443 20.69 -19.71 -25.81
N LYS A 444 21.92 -19.78 -25.25
CA LYS A 444 23.06 -18.85 -25.46
C LYS A 444 23.12 -17.56 -24.66
N VAL A 445 22.32 -17.40 -23.62
CA VAL A 445 22.39 -16.21 -22.73
C VAL A 445 23.80 -16.05 -22.12
N GLY A 446 24.46 -17.15 -21.77
CA GLY A 446 25.77 -17.12 -21.12
C GLY A 446 26.89 -16.54 -22.00
N GLU A 447 26.90 -16.84 -23.33
CA GLU A 447 27.91 -16.32 -24.26
C GLU A 447 27.78 -14.81 -24.44
N VAL A 448 26.53 -14.31 -24.57
CA VAL A 448 26.23 -12.88 -24.71
C VAL A 448 26.63 -12.10 -23.45
N VAL A 449 26.34 -12.63 -22.26
CA VAL A 449 26.72 -12.01 -20.98
C VAL A 449 28.23 -11.93 -20.81
N ALA A 450 28.97 -13.01 -21.19
CA ALA A 450 30.43 -13.04 -21.10
C ALA A 450 31.09 -12.02 -22.04
N GLU A 451 30.56 -11.85 -23.26
CA GLU A 451 31.06 -10.86 -24.22
C GLU A 451 30.85 -9.43 -23.67
N HIS A 452 29.67 -9.12 -23.16
CA HIS A 452 29.38 -7.80 -22.59
C HIS A 452 30.28 -7.49 -21.37
N TYR A 453 30.53 -8.48 -20.51
CA TYR A 453 31.40 -8.33 -19.35
C TYR A 453 32.84 -7.99 -19.78
N ASN A 454 33.36 -8.72 -20.76
CA ASN A 454 34.73 -8.49 -21.27
C ASN A 454 34.89 -7.11 -21.92
N GLN A 455 33.88 -6.65 -22.69
CA GLN A 455 33.87 -5.31 -23.29
C GLN A 455 33.84 -4.22 -22.20
N ALA A 456 32.94 -4.35 -21.20
CA ALA A 456 32.83 -3.40 -20.11
C ALA A 456 34.13 -3.31 -19.30
N ARG A 457 34.74 -4.46 -18.96
CA ARG A 457 36.00 -4.52 -18.20
C ARG A 457 37.14 -3.83 -18.93
N SER A 458 37.32 -4.13 -20.23
CA SER A 458 38.34 -3.49 -21.05
C SER A 458 38.19 -1.97 -21.14
N TYR A 459 36.95 -1.46 -21.13
CA TYR A 459 36.68 -0.02 -21.10
C TYR A 459 37.01 0.59 -19.74
N ILE A 460 36.57 -0.05 -18.63
CA ILE A 460 36.85 0.41 -17.26
C ILE A 460 38.35 0.46 -17.01
N ASP A 461 39.10 -0.53 -17.43
CA ASP A 461 40.57 -0.55 -17.31
C ASP A 461 41.23 0.63 -18.05
N ARG A 462 40.78 0.97 -19.23
CA ARG A 462 41.24 2.16 -19.97
C ARG A 462 40.85 3.46 -19.30
N PHE A 463 39.65 3.54 -18.76
CA PHE A 463 39.15 4.72 -18.02
C PHE A 463 39.93 4.96 -16.73
N GLN A 464 40.28 3.90 -15.99
CA GLN A 464 41.12 4.01 -14.79
C GLN A 464 42.51 4.58 -15.11
N ALA A 465 43.11 4.19 -16.24
CA ALA A 465 44.40 4.77 -16.69
C ALA A 465 44.28 6.30 -16.90
N HIS A 466 43.22 6.76 -17.55
CA HIS A 466 42.96 8.20 -17.73
C HIS A 466 42.74 8.96 -16.44
N LEU A 467 42.05 8.34 -15.44
CA LEU A 467 41.86 8.95 -14.14
C LEU A 467 43.17 9.16 -13.38
N VAL A 468 44.09 8.20 -13.47
CA VAL A 468 45.38 8.29 -12.80
C VAL A 468 46.22 9.44 -13.39
N GLU A 469 46.25 9.62 -14.71
CA GLU A 469 46.93 10.75 -15.35
C GLU A 469 46.27 12.10 -15.07
N GLY A 470 44.96 12.14 -14.95
CA GLY A 470 44.17 13.36 -14.66
C GLY A 470 44.26 13.82 -13.18
N THR A 471 44.54 12.90 -12.24
CA THR A 471 44.47 13.20 -10.81
C THR A 471 45.46 14.25 -10.34
N ALA A 472 46.68 14.22 -10.88
CA ALA A 472 47.69 15.23 -10.58
C ALA A 472 47.32 16.65 -11.05
N LYS A 473 46.76 16.76 -12.27
CA LYS A 473 46.26 18.02 -12.84
C LYS A 473 45.02 18.54 -12.10
N LYS A 474 44.09 17.65 -11.73
CA LYS A 474 42.91 18.00 -10.95
C LYS A 474 43.24 18.45 -9.53
N THR A 475 44.17 17.78 -8.87
CA THR A 475 44.66 18.18 -7.54
C THR A 475 45.35 19.55 -7.58
N ALA A 476 46.11 19.84 -8.64
CA ALA A 476 46.72 21.16 -8.85
C ALA A 476 45.66 22.25 -9.09
N ALA A 477 44.60 21.96 -9.91
CA ALA A 477 43.48 22.87 -10.15
C ALA A 477 42.66 23.14 -8.89
N ILE A 478 42.37 22.12 -8.09
CA ILE A 478 41.67 22.26 -6.82
C ILE A 478 42.51 23.08 -5.81
N ARG A 479 43.83 22.82 -5.73
CA ARG A 479 44.73 23.61 -4.88
C ARG A 479 44.76 25.07 -5.31
N SER A 480 44.82 25.37 -6.62
CA SER A 480 44.79 26.76 -7.08
C SER A 480 43.47 27.47 -6.79
N LEU A 481 42.34 26.75 -6.78
CA LEU A 481 41.02 27.26 -6.40
C LEU A 481 40.89 27.52 -4.89
N ILE A 482 41.54 26.70 -4.05
CA ILE A 482 41.49 26.82 -2.60
C ILE A 482 42.51 27.86 -2.08
N TRP A 483 43.68 27.97 -2.72
CA TRP A 483 44.77 28.84 -2.31
C TRP A 483 44.91 30.10 -3.16
N GLY A 484 44.15 30.22 -4.23
CA GLY A 484 44.08 31.43 -5.08
C GLY A 484 43.07 32.47 -4.57
N LEU A 485 42.62 32.28 -3.34
CA LEU A 485 42.00 33.30 -2.52
C LEU A 485 43.06 33.86 -1.62
#